data_decf7237299c3396c7712d30702a73bc
#
_entry.id   decf7237299c3396c7712d30702a73bc
#
_cell.length_a   1.000
_cell.length_b   1.000
_cell.length_c   1.000
_cell.angle_alpha   90.00
_cell.angle_beta   90.00
_cell.angle_gamma   90.00
#
_symmetry.space_group_name_H-M   'P 1'
#
loop_
_entity.id
_entity.type
_entity.pdbx_description
1 polymer ?
#
loop_
_entity_poly.entity_id
_entity_poly.type
_entity_poly.pdbx_seq_one_letter_code
_entity_poly.pdbx_strand_id
1 'polypeptide(L)'
;MSIAHAILGILLDGDRHGYDIAGTLATRIGGGPYNSGQVHQALESLEERGLAVSRADDSALRSRRVFSPTAAGREEFLAWLAKPVPISRPLREEMVVKMVFLGVHNMELLIARLRDRQREYVRRLAHLQRPKRAPTCADPIKRIGQLAKDVFRFREEAELRWIEHCLTQLGAESLAEESVAVSKPRKKRRGA
;
A
#
# COMPACT_ATOMS: atom_id res chain seq x y z
N MET A 1 -3.76 -11.19 -0.10
CA MET A 1 -5.05 -10.77 -0.73
C MET A 1 -5.07 -11.38 -2.12
N SER A 2 -6.12 -12.11 -2.47
CA SER A 2 -6.22 -12.67 -3.82
C SER A 2 -6.74 -11.60 -4.77
N ILE A 3 -5.92 -11.16 -5.70
CA ILE A 3 -6.30 -10.21 -6.76
C ILE A 3 -7.50 -10.75 -7.57
N ALA A 4 -7.59 -12.09 -7.73
CA ALA A 4 -8.67 -12.75 -8.42
C ALA A 4 -10.06 -12.45 -7.81
N HIS A 5 -10.20 -12.50 -6.48
CA HIS A 5 -11.45 -12.14 -5.82
C HIS A 5 -11.81 -10.66 -5.96
N ALA A 6 -10.79 -9.77 -5.94
CA ALA A 6 -11.03 -8.35 -6.19
C ALA A 6 -11.53 -8.10 -7.62
N ILE A 7 -10.96 -8.82 -8.60
CA ILE A 7 -11.42 -8.79 -10.00
C ILE A 7 -12.87 -9.30 -10.13
N LEU A 8 -13.18 -10.45 -9.52
CA LEU A 8 -14.56 -10.97 -9.53
C LEU A 8 -15.54 -9.93 -8.96
N GLY A 9 -15.19 -9.27 -7.85
CA GLY A 9 -16.01 -8.22 -7.27
C GLY A 9 -16.25 -7.04 -8.22
N ILE A 10 -15.25 -6.66 -9.02
CA ILE A 10 -15.39 -5.60 -10.03
C ILE A 10 -16.29 -6.06 -11.18
N LEU A 11 -16.14 -7.30 -11.63
CA LEU A 11 -16.93 -7.86 -12.72
C LEU A 11 -18.41 -8.02 -12.33
N LEU A 12 -18.74 -8.20 -11.06
CA LEU A 12 -20.12 -8.23 -10.57
C LEU A 12 -20.86 -6.89 -10.71
N ASP A 13 -20.14 -5.78 -10.83
CA ASP A 13 -20.72 -4.46 -11.11
C ASP A 13 -20.99 -4.24 -12.61
N GLY A 14 -20.52 -5.13 -13.47
CA GLY A 14 -20.69 -5.10 -14.92
C GLY A 14 -19.48 -5.58 -15.69
N ASP A 15 -19.70 -5.94 -16.93
CA ASP A 15 -18.68 -6.39 -17.87
C ASP A 15 -17.59 -5.32 -18.06
N ARG A 16 -16.31 -5.76 -18.16
CA ARG A 16 -15.19 -4.81 -18.26
C ARG A 16 -14.05 -5.34 -19.11
N HIS A 17 -13.35 -4.40 -19.75
CA HIS A 17 -12.06 -4.70 -20.37
C HIS A 17 -10.97 -4.91 -19.31
N GLY A 18 -10.02 -5.79 -19.58
CA GLY A 18 -8.92 -6.09 -18.65
C GLY A 18 -8.12 -4.84 -18.24
N TYR A 19 -7.96 -3.88 -19.13
CA TYR A 19 -7.29 -2.62 -18.84
C TYR A 19 -8.05 -1.76 -17.81
N ASP A 20 -9.37 -1.68 -17.93
CA ASP A 20 -10.22 -0.89 -17.03
C ASP A 20 -10.26 -1.46 -15.61
N ILE A 21 -10.08 -2.78 -15.50
CA ILE A 21 -10.02 -3.48 -14.20
C ILE A 21 -8.84 -3.00 -13.37
N ALA A 22 -7.65 -2.84 -13.96
CA ALA A 22 -6.46 -2.37 -13.25
C ALA A 22 -6.66 -0.96 -12.67
N GLY A 23 -7.23 -0.05 -13.46
CA GLY A 23 -7.58 1.31 -13.02
C GLY A 23 -8.66 1.31 -11.93
N THR A 24 -9.66 0.44 -12.05
CA THR A 24 -10.73 0.32 -11.06
C THR A 24 -10.21 -0.23 -9.74
N LEU A 25 -9.31 -1.22 -9.75
CA LEU A 25 -8.64 -1.74 -8.54
C LEU A 25 -7.89 -0.64 -7.79
N ALA A 26 -7.05 0.11 -8.51
CA ALA A 26 -6.28 1.22 -7.91
C ALA A 26 -7.19 2.29 -7.30
N THR A 27 -8.31 2.60 -7.96
CA THR A 27 -9.23 3.65 -7.53
C THR A 27 -10.08 3.22 -6.33
N ARG A 28 -10.58 1.98 -6.32
CA ARG A 28 -11.51 1.48 -5.28
C ARG A 28 -10.80 0.96 -4.05
N ILE A 29 -9.73 0.20 -4.22
CA ILE A 29 -9.03 -0.49 -3.12
C ILE A 29 -7.85 0.32 -2.63
N GLY A 30 -7.16 1.05 -3.52
CA GLY A 30 -5.92 1.74 -3.19
C GLY A 30 -4.73 0.77 -3.17
N GLY A 31 -3.63 1.16 -2.52
CA GLY A 31 -2.45 0.31 -2.38
C GLY A 31 -1.44 0.41 -3.52
N GLY A 32 -1.58 1.41 -4.38
CA GLY A 32 -0.66 1.68 -5.50
C GLY A 32 -1.15 1.12 -6.85
N PRO A 33 -0.37 1.31 -7.90
CA PRO A 33 -0.71 0.82 -9.22
C PRO A 33 -0.66 -0.72 -9.25
N TYR A 34 -1.73 -1.32 -9.72
CA TYR A 34 -1.73 -2.76 -10.00
C TYR A 34 -1.05 -3.00 -11.35
N ASN A 35 -0.09 -3.92 -11.35
CA ASN A 35 0.60 -4.31 -12.57
C ASN A 35 -0.39 -4.96 -13.55
N SER A 36 -0.48 -4.43 -14.77
CA SER A 36 -1.37 -4.95 -15.82
C SER A 36 -1.13 -6.44 -16.11
N GLY A 37 0.13 -6.90 -16.05
CA GLY A 37 0.46 -8.32 -16.19
C GLY A 37 -0.14 -9.20 -15.11
N GLN A 38 -0.14 -8.76 -13.85
CA GLN A 38 -0.78 -9.48 -12.75
C GLN A 38 -2.30 -9.55 -12.91
N VAL A 39 -2.92 -8.48 -13.39
CA VAL A 39 -4.37 -8.46 -13.67
C VAL A 39 -4.68 -9.43 -14.81
N HIS A 40 -3.86 -9.43 -15.88
CA HIS A 40 -4.05 -10.32 -17.01
C HIS A 40 -3.94 -11.80 -16.62
N GLN A 41 -2.87 -12.15 -15.91
CA GLN A 41 -2.67 -13.51 -15.38
C GLN A 41 -3.80 -13.96 -14.45
N ALA A 42 -4.32 -13.04 -13.62
CA ALA A 42 -5.45 -13.36 -12.75
C ALA A 42 -6.75 -13.57 -13.53
N LEU A 43 -6.98 -12.81 -14.61
CA LEU A 43 -8.13 -13.01 -15.50
C LEU A 43 -8.05 -14.34 -16.25
N GLU A 44 -6.89 -14.72 -16.78
CA GLU A 44 -6.68 -16.03 -17.41
C GLU A 44 -6.95 -17.17 -16.41
N SER A 45 -6.43 -17.06 -15.20
CA SER A 45 -6.69 -18.06 -14.14
C SER A 45 -8.18 -18.14 -13.77
N LEU A 46 -8.91 -17.03 -13.81
CA LEU A 46 -10.36 -17.04 -13.56
C LEU A 46 -11.11 -17.74 -14.69
N GLU A 47 -10.70 -17.54 -15.95
CA GLU A 47 -11.28 -18.25 -17.11
C GLU A 47 -11.00 -19.73 -17.08
N GLU A 48 -9.76 -20.14 -16.83
CA GLU A 48 -9.35 -21.55 -16.72
C GLU A 48 -10.15 -22.29 -15.64
N ARG A 49 -10.49 -21.59 -14.55
CA ARG A 49 -11.33 -22.11 -13.46
C ARG A 49 -12.84 -22.02 -13.73
N GLY A 50 -13.26 -21.47 -14.88
CA GLY A 50 -14.67 -21.28 -15.20
C GLY A 50 -15.39 -20.22 -14.33
N LEU A 51 -14.65 -19.32 -13.67
CA LEU A 51 -15.20 -18.28 -12.79
C LEU A 51 -15.48 -16.96 -13.50
N ALA A 52 -14.84 -16.78 -14.66
CA ALA A 52 -15.11 -15.69 -15.59
C ALA A 52 -15.13 -16.23 -17.02
N VAL A 53 -15.73 -15.48 -17.92
CA VAL A 53 -15.70 -15.72 -19.36
C VAL A 53 -15.32 -14.43 -20.06
N SER A 54 -14.68 -14.53 -21.22
CA SER A 54 -14.44 -13.37 -22.06
C SER A 54 -15.09 -13.52 -23.43
N ARG A 55 -15.37 -12.40 -24.05
CA ARG A 55 -15.80 -12.27 -25.43
C ARG A 55 -14.96 -11.23 -26.14
N ALA A 56 -14.80 -11.38 -27.46
CA ALA A 56 -14.21 -10.34 -28.28
C ALA A 56 -15.13 -9.11 -28.29
N ASP A 57 -14.53 -7.93 -28.27
CA ASP A 57 -15.27 -6.68 -28.48
C ASP A 57 -15.07 -6.27 -29.93
N ASP A 58 -16.08 -6.57 -30.76
CA ASP A 58 -16.07 -6.29 -32.21
C ASP A 58 -16.22 -4.78 -32.53
N SER A 59 -16.55 -3.96 -31.52
CA SER A 59 -16.70 -2.50 -31.69
C SER A 59 -15.37 -1.74 -31.60
N ALA A 60 -14.27 -2.37 -31.16
CA ALA A 60 -12.99 -1.73 -31.01
C ALA A 60 -12.05 -1.98 -32.20
N LEU A 61 -11.35 -0.93 -32.66
CA LEU A 61 -10.31 -0.99 -33.71
C LEU A 61 -9.16 -1.99 -33.41
N ARG A 62 -9.06 -2.49 -32.20
CA ARG A 62 -8.17 -3.58 -31.80
C ARG A 62 -9.03 -4.60 -31.06
N SER A 63 -8.86 -5.88 -31.39
CA SER A 63 -9.51 -7.00 -30.70
C SER A 63 -9.27 -6.90 -29.19
N ARG A 64 -10.23 -6.34 -28.47
CA ARG A 64 -10.23 -6.24 -27.00
C ARG A 64 -11.12 -7.32 -26.46
N ARG A 65 -10.75 -7.87 -25.31
CA ARG A 65 -11.57 -8.86 -24.60
C ARG A 65 -12.35 -8.16 -23.49
N VAL A 66 -13.66 -8.40 -23.46
CA VAL A 66 -14.56 -7.99 -22.38
C VAL A 66 -14.80 -9.20 -21.50
N PHE A 67 -14.58 -9.06 -20.22
CA PHE A 67 -14.74 -10.11 -19.23
C PHE A 67 -16.04 -9.94 -18.46
N SER A 68 -16.67 -11.07 -18.18
CA SER A 68 -17.93 -11.17 -17.40
C SER A 68 -17.78 -12.29 -16.35
N PRO A 69 -18.38 -12.15 -15.17
CA PRO A 69 -18.37 -13.23 -14.17
C PRO A 69 -19.36 -14.31 -14.55
N THR A 70 -19.03 -15.57 -14.27
CA THR A 70 -20.00 -16.67 -14.36
C THR A 70 -20.86 -16.77 -13.08
N ALA A 71 -21.90 -17.61 -13.09
CA ALA A 71 -22.64 -17.95 -11.87
C ALA A 71 -21.72 -18.55 -10.80
N ALA A 72 -20.82 -19.46 -11.18
CA ALA A 72 -19.81 -20.03 -10.29
C ALA A 72 -18.84 -18.97 -9.74
N GLY A 73 -18.43 -17.99 -10.57
CA GLY A 73 -17.60 -16.87 -10.12
C GLY A 73 -18.30 -15.98 -9.09
N ARG A 74 -19.59 -15.74 -9.26
CA ARG A 74 -20.42 -15.02 -8.28
C ARG A 74 -20.47 -15.77 -6.95
N GLU A 75 -20.75 -17.07 -6.98
CA GLU A 75 -20.83 -17.91 -5.78
C GLU A 75 -19.49 -17.97 -5.05
N GLU A 76 -18.39 -18.19 -5.77
CA GLU A 76 -17.03 -18.17 -5.21
C GLU A 76 -16.72 -16.83 -4.52
N PHE A 77 -17.07 -15.71 -5.15
CA PHE A 77 -16.85 -14.38 -4.57
C PHE A 77 -17.66 -14.18 -3.29
N LEU A 78 -18.94 -14.54 -3.28
CA LEU A 78 -19.80 -14.40 -2.10
C LEU A 78 -19.35 -15.31 -0.96
N ALA A 79 -18.94 -16.54 -1.27
CA ALA A 79 -18.38 -17.47 -0.29
C ALA A 79 -17.06 -16.94 0.30
N TRP A 80 -16.21 -16.32 -0.53
CA TRP A 80 -15.00 -15.70 -0.07
C TRP A 80 -15.26 -14.47 0.83
N LEU A 81 -16.25 -13.63 0.49
CA LEU A 81 -16.64 -12.48 1.31
C LEU A 81 -17.14 -12.89 2.70
N ALA A 82 -17.83 -14.02 2.79
CA ALA A 82 -18.36 -14.54 4.04
C ALA A 82 -17.28 -15.11 4.98
N LYS A 83 -16.11 -15.46 4.45
CA LYS A 83 -15.02 -16.02 5.26
C LYS A 83 -14.38 -14.95 6.15
N PRO A 84 -14.24 -15.20 7.46
CA PRO A 84 -13.53 -14.28 8.33
C PRO A 84 -12.06 -14.15 7.89
N VAL A 85 -11.54 -12.93 7.95
CA VAL A 85 -10.13 -12.67 7.67
C VAL A 85 -9.33 -12.92 8.94
N PRO A 86 -8.41 -13.90 8.97
CA PRO A 86 -7.56 -14.13 10.13
C PRO A 86 -6.66 -12.91 10.36
N ILE A 87 -6.41 -12.59 11.62
CA ILE A 87 -5.39 -11.59 11.98
C ILE A 87 -4.06 -12.15 11.51
N SER A 88 -3.49 -11.55 10.46
CA SER A 88 -2.17 -11.95 10.00
C SER A 88 -1.17 -11.62 11.08
N ARG A 89 -0.42 -12.62 11.55
CA ARG A 89 0.75 -12.38 12.38
C ARG A 89 1.75 -11.60 11.52
N PRO A 90 2.40 -10.57 12.08
CA PRO A 90 3.46 -9.89 11.36
C PRO A 90 4.47 -10.95 10.93
N LEU A 91 4.66 -11.07 9.62
CA LEU A 91 5.76 -11.84 9.06
C LEU A 91 7.04 -11.31 9.71
N ARG A 92 8.04 -12.16 9.87
CA ARG A 92 9.37 -11.76 10.32
C ARG A 92 9.85 -10.64 9.40
N GLU A 93 9.62 -9.42 9.82
CA GLU A 93 10.02 -8.27 9.01
C GLU A 93 11.54 -8.24 8.95
N GLU A 94 12.07 -8.20 7.75
CA GLU A 94 13.50 -8.12 7.52
C GLU A 94 14.16 -7.00 8.34
N MET A 95 13.43 -5.89 8.53
CA MET A 95 13.90 -4.78 9.34
C MET A 95 14.09 -5.15 10.81
N VAL A 96 13.17 -5.94 11.39
CA VAL A 96 13.29 -6.41 12.79
C VAL A 96 14.52 -7.31 12.95
N VAL A 97 14.73 -8.22 12.01
CA VAL A 97 15.92 -9.08 11.99
C VAL A 97 17.19 -8.23 11.88
N LYS A 98 17.21 -7.27 10.95
CA LYS A 98 18.36 -6.36 10.79
C LYS A 98 18.61 -5.53 12.04
N MET A 99 17.57 -5.04 12.72
CA MET A 99 17.72 -4.30 13.98
C MET A 99 18.45 -5.08 15.05
N VAL A 100 18.05 -6.34 15.27
CA VAL A 100 18.69 -7.18 16.30
C VAL A 100 20.18 -7.35 16.02
N PHE A 101 20.55 -7.66 14.80
CA PHE A 101 21.95 -7.90 14.44
C PHE A 101 22.78 -6.61 14.30
N LEU A 102 22.23 -5.56 13.70
CA LEU A 102 22.91 -4.27 13.59
C LEU A 102 23.09 -3.62 14.96
N GLY A 103 22.10 -3.73 15.86
CA GLY A 103 22.21 -3.19 17.22
C GLY A 103 23.41 -3.73 17.99
N VAL A 104 23.81 -4.98 17.73
CA VAL A 104 25.00 -5.60 18.32
C VAL A 104 26.29 -5.27 17.59
N HIS A 105 26.26 -5.21 16.26
CA HIS A 105 27.46 -5.13 15.44
C HIS A 105 27.79 -3.73 14.91
N ASN A 106 26.78 -2.89 14.69
CA ASN A 106 26.96 -1.55 14.14
C ASN A 106 25.78 -0.63 14.43
N MET A 107 25.76 -0.03 15.60
CA MET A 107 24.70 0.86 16.08
C MET A 107 24.52 2.10 15.19
N GLU A 108 25.61 2.69 14.70
CA GLU A 108 25.55 3.87 13.84
C GLU A 108 24.83 3.56 12.52
N LEU A 109 25.14 2.41 11.92
CA LEU A 109 24.45 1.95 10.72
C LEU A 109 22.98 1.67 10.98
N LEU A 110 22.61 1.10 12.14
CA LEU A 110 21.23 0.89 12.52
C LEU A 110 20.49 2.23 12.57
N ILE A 111 21.02 3.22 13.28
CA ILE A 111 20.43 4.55 13.39
C ILE A 111 20.27 5.20 12.01
N ALA A 112 21.31 5.11 11.16
CA ALA A 112 21.24 5.63 9.80
C ALA A 112 20.09 4.98 8.99
N ARG A 113 19.93 3.67 9.07
CA ARG A 113 18.84 2.95 8.38
C ARG A 113 17.46 3.29 8.92
N LEU A 114 17.31 3.48 10.22
CA LEU A 114 16.06 3.94 10.82
C LEU A 114 15.69 5.35 10.34
N ARG A 115 16.66 6.26 10.26
CA ARG A 115 16.46 7.62 9.72
C ARG A 115 16.10 7.62 8.24
N ASP A 116 16.74 6.77 7.42
CA ASP A 116 16.37 6.60 6.02
C ASP A 116 14.91 6.17 5.88
N ARG A 117 14.50 5.18 6.67
CA ARG A 117 13.13 4.65 6.69
C ARG A 117 12.13 5.70 7.19
N GLN A 118 12.48 6.47 8.22
CA GLN A 118 11.67 7.60 8.71
C GLN A 118 11.37 8.59 7.58
N ARG A 119 12.41 9.04 6.85
CA ARG A 119 12.26 9.95 5.72
C ARG A 119 11.37 9.40 4.62
N GLU A 120 11.45 8.10 4.37
CA GLU A 120 10.60 7.44 3.38
C GLU A 120 9.12 7.43 3.81
N TYR A 121 8.81 7.06 5.07
CA TYR A 121 7.44 7.07 5.57
C TYR A 121 6.84 8.48 5.62
N VAL A 122 7.62 9.48 5.99
CA VAL A 122 7.19 10.89 5.94
C VAL A 122 6.81 11.29 4.51
N ARG A 123 7.63 10.92 3.52
CA ARG A 123 7.32 11.18 2.09
C ARG A 123 6.04 10.45 1.65
N ARG A 124 5.87 9.19 1.99
CA ARG A 124 4.68 8.41 1.65
C ARG A 124 3.41 9.00 2.27
N LEU A 125 3.45 9.38 3.53
CA LEU A 125 2.33 10.02 4.20
C LEU A 125 1.95 11.36 3.57
N ALA A 126 2.93 12.14 3.10
CA ALA A 126 2.67 13.38 2.37
C ALA A 126 1.90 13.14 1.05
N HIS A 127 2.15 12.00 0.37
CA HIS A 127 1.43 11.61 -0.84
C HIS A 127 0.04 11.02 -0.56
N LEU A 128 -0.18 10.44 0.63
CA LEU A 128 -1.49 9.97 1.05
C LEU A 128 -2.33 11.17 1.49
N GLN A 129 -2.84 11.95 0.52
CA GLN A 129 -3.60 13.18 0.77
C GLN A 129 -4.71 12.91 1.79
N ARG A 130 -4.68 13.62 2.91
CA ARG A 130 -5.84 13.73 3.79
C ARG A 130 -6.99 14.30 2.96
N PRO A 131 -8.17 13.67 2.92
CA PRO A 131 -9.34 14.31 2.35
C PRO A 131 -9.51 15.65 3.11
N LYS A 132 -9.50 16.77 2.38
CA LYS A 132 -9.59 18.13 2.95
C LYS A 132 -10.85 18.35 3.80
N ARG A 133 -11.78 17.41 3.76
CA ARG A 133 -13.01 17.38 4.55
C ARG A 133 -13.41 15.91 4.71
N ALA A 134 -13.79 15.50 5.93
CA ALA A 134 -14.46 14.21 6.10
C ALA A 134 -15.64 14.20 5.13
N PRO A 135 -15.75 13.22 4.23
CA PRO A 135 -16.86 13.19 3.32
C PRO A 135 -18.15 13.04 4.15
N THR A 136 -18.92 14.10 4.25
CA THR A 136 -20.34 14.04 4.57
C THR A 136 -21.05 13.38 3.38
N CYS A 137 -20.54 12.21 2.98
CA CYS A 137 -21.04 11.52 1.83
C CYS A 137 -22.24 10.68 2.30
N ALA A 138 -23.43 11.07 1.88
CA ALA A 138 -24.65 10.31 2.08
C ALA A 138 -24.60 8.94 1.38
N ASP A 139 -23.62 8.73 0.50
CA ASP A 139 -23.44 7.49 -0.25
C ASP A 139 -22.59 6.48 0.55
N PRO A 140 -23.20 5.38 1.06
CA PRO A 140 -22.52 4.36 1.85
C PRO A 140 -21.34 3.70 1.10
N ILE A 141 -21.45 3.52 -0.21
CA ILE A 141 -20.44 2.85 -1.03
C ILE A 141 -19.15 3.70 -1.09
N LYS A 142 -19.29 4.99 -1.32
CA LYS A 142 -18.14 5.92 -1.30
C LYS A 142 -17.50 6.01 0.07
N ARG A 143 -18.31 5.95 1.13
CA ARG A 143 -17.83 5.95 2.52
C ARG A 143 -16.99 4.71 2.81
N ILE A 144 -17.48 3.52 2.42
CA ILE A 144 -16.72 2.27 2.56
C ILE A 144 -15.41 2.30 1.79
N GLY A 145 -15.43 2.81 0.53
CA GLY A 145 -14.22 2.98 -0.27
C GLY A 145 -13.18 3.90 0.38
N GLN A 146 -13.63 4.95 1.08
CA GLN A 146 -12.73 5.82 1.82
C GLN A 146 -12.12 5.12 3.05
N LEU A 147 -12.93 4.43 3.84
CA LEU A 147 -12.46 3.65 4.99
C LEU A 147 -11.44 2.57 4.58
N ALA A 148 -11.64 1.93 3.43
CA ALA A 148 -10.68 0.97 2.90
C ALA A 148 -9.32 1.61 2.55
N LYS A 149 -9.32 2.86 2.06
CA LYS A 149 -8.08 3.61 1.78
C LYS A 149 -7.39 4.09 3.04
N ASP A 150 -8.14 4.42 4.06
CA ASP A 150 -7.58 4.89 5.34
C ASP A 150 -6.67 3.84 6.00
N VAL A 151 -6.86 2.54 5.72
CA VAL A 151 -5.99 1.48 6.27
C VAL A 151 -4.53 1.66 5.89
N PHE A 152 -4.26 2.14 4.67
CA PHE A 152 -2.87 2.37 4.22
C PHE A 152 -2.24 3.52 5.00
N ARG A 153 -2.96 4.62 5.17
CA ARG A 153 -2.49 5.76 5.95
C ARG A 153 -2.22 5.38 7.41
N PHE A 154 -3.15 4.68 8.05
CA PHE A 154 -2.96 4.25 9.45
C PHE A 154 -1.78 3.30 9.63
N ARG A 155 -1.51 2.43 8.65
CA ARG A 155 -0.32 1.57 8.68
C ARG A 155 0.97 2.39 8.57
N GLU A 156 1.07 3.31 7.62
CA GLU A 156 2.24 4.17 7.47
C GLU A 156 2.47 5.06 8.72
N GLU A 157 1.40 5.58 9.33
CA GLU A 157 1.47 6.33 10.57
C GLU A 157 1.95 5.47 11.77
N ALA A 158 1.53 4.22 11.84
CA ALA A 158 1.97 3.30 12.89
C ALA A 158 3.45 2.94 12.74
N GLU A 159 3.91 2.67 11.52
CA GLU A 159 5.32 2.40 11.22
C GLU A 159 6.20 3.61 11.54
N LEU A 160 5.77 4.81 11.16
CA LEU A 160 6.51 6.03 11.48
C LEU A 160 6.66 6.21 13.00
N ARG A 161 5.58 6.06 13.76
CA ARG A 161 5.61 6.15 15.23
C ARG A 161 6.55 5.12 15.85
N TRP A 162 6.57 3.88 15.33
CA TRP A 162 7.47 2.85 15.82
C TRP A 162 8.94 3.20 15.56
N ILE A 163 9.26 3.73 14.37
CA ILE A 163 10.63 4.16 14.03
C ILE A 163 11.07 5.33 14.93
N GLU A 164 10.20 6.31 15.13
CA GLU A 164 10.45 7.46 16.02
C GLU A 164 10.72 6.96 17.45
N HIS A 165 9.90 6.02 17.94
CA HIS A 165 10.13 5.39 19.24
C HIS A 165 11.51 4.71 19.30
N CYS A 166 11.90 3.95 18.27
CA CYS A 166 13.22 3.31 18.22
C CYS A 166 14.35 4.34 18.26
N LEU A 167 14.26 5.41 17.48
CA LEU A 167 15.28 6.46 17.44
C LEU A 167 15.42 7.16 18.80
N THR A 168 14.30 7.45 19.48
CA THR A 168 14.29 8.01 20.82
C THR A 168 14.94 7.07 21.84
N GLN A 169 14.58 5.78 21.83
CA GLN A 169 15.17 4.78 22.74
C GLN A 169 16.67 4.55 22.52
N LEU A 170 17.15 4.76 21.29
CA LEU A 170 18.57 4.66 20.97
C LEU A 170 19.34 5.97 21.22
N GLY A 171 18.71 7.00 21.77
CA GLY A 171 19.33 8.29 22.04
C GLY A 171 19.74 9.05 20.78
N ALA A 172 19.19 8.68 19.61
CA ALA A 172 19.60 9.22 18.32
C ALA A 172 19.23 10.69 18.11
N GLU A 173 18.35 11.25 18.91
CA GLU A 173 17.99 12.67 18.91
C GLU A 173 19.16 13.54 19.41
N SER A 174 19.83 13.12 20.47
CA SER A 174 20.98 13.81 21.05
C SER A 174 22.18 13.88 20.08
N LEU A 175 22.42 12.81 19.32
CA LEU A 175 23.53 12.77 18.35
C LEU A 175 23.35 13.74 17.15
N ALA A 176 22.12 14.10 16.83
CA ALA A 176 21.86 15.05 15.74
C ALA A 176 22.16 16.50 16.17
N GLU A 177 21.93 16.86 17.43
CA GLU A 177 22.22 18.18 17.96
C GLU A 177 23.71 18.40 18.14
N GLU A 178 24.47 17.39 18.56
CA GLU A 178 25.92 17.47 18.67
C GLU A 178 26.62 17.65 17.29
N SER A 179 26.15 16.96 16.27
CA SER A 179 26.72 17.10 14.91
C SER A 179 26.47 18.48 14.29
N VAL A 180 25.34 19.13 14.61
CA VAL A 180 25.01 20.49 14.17
C VAL A 180 25.81 21.55 14.98
N ALA A 181 26.10 21.29 16.24
CA ALA A 181 26.89 22.19 17.09
C ALA A 181 28.37 22.25 16.65
N VAL A 182 28.93 21.13 16.19
CA VAL A 182 30.33 21.04 15.71
C VAL A 182 30.52 21.71 14.34
N SER A 183 29.47 21.86 13.54
CA SER A 183 29.55 22.44 12.19
C SER A 183 29.45 23.98 12.13
N LYS A 184 29.24 24.68 13.24
CA LYS A 184 29.24 26.15 13.23
C LYS A 184 30.65 26.70 13.14
N PRO A 185 31.07 27.41 12.07
CA PRO A 185 32.40 27.96 11.95
C PRO A 185 32.63 29.02 13.04
N ARG A 186 33.69 28.84 13.81
CA ARG A 186 34.20 29.76 14.81
C ARG A 186 34.43 31.11 14.16
N LYS A 187 33.57 32.09 14.39
CA LYS A 187 33.78 33.49 13.95
C LYS A 187 35.13 33.97 14.48
N LYS A 188 36.12 34.12 13.59
CA LYS A 188 37.39 34.81 13.88
C LYS A 188 37.06 36.22 14.38
N ARG A 189 37.29 36.48 15.66
CA ARG A 189 37.35 37.84 16.17
C ARG A 189 38.56 38.51 15.47
N ARG A 190 38.30 39.45 14.58
CA ARG A 190 39.29 40.43 14.18
C ARG A 190 39.40 41.40 15.34
N GLY A 191 40.54 41.32 16.03
CA GLY A 191 40.97 42.35 16.95
C GLY A 191 41.42 43.63 16.19
N ALA A 192 41.10 44.73 16.78
CA ALA A 192 41.55 46.05 16.39
C ALA A 192 43.05 46.19 16.55
#